data_05194b9dabd89a308392ec85d1c2c5ca
#
_entry.id   05194b9dabd89a308392ec85d1c2c5ca
#
_cell.length_a   1.000
_cell.length_b   1.000
_cell.length_c   1.000
_cell.angle_alpha   90.00
_cell.angle_beta   90.00
_cell.angle_gamma   90.00
#
_symmetry.space_group_name_H-M   'P 1'
#
loop_
_entity.id
_entity.type
_entity.pdbx_description
1 polymer ?
#
loop_
_entity_poly.entity_id
_entity_poly.type
_entity_poly.pdbx_seq_one_letter_code
_entity_poly.pdbx_strand_id
1 'polypeptide(L)'
;YTYIQVHRLNGGEYDIENHLYDSEEVPLTSVKGFETIPPVVHTGSDRPQFVIDRLNIANSDENNPLGVAVFAYAIDQLKSVDITYDSYVNEFVLGKKRIVVQPEATKSIDGRPVFDKRETVYYVLPEDRGGNGNILQQVDMSLRTAEFNTGMQDMLNVLSSKCGFGENHYKFDQGSIATATQVISENSTMFRTIKKHEILLEQAITELCRTLLRMGNRYMEAGLNEEVQI
;
A
#
# COMPACT_ATOMS: atom_id res chain seq x y z
N TYR A 1 -4.21 -3.41 27.50
CA TYR A 1 -2.87 -3.84 27.95
C TYR A 1 -1.95 -4.06 26.76
N THR A 2 -0.67 -3.67 26.91
CA THR A 2 0.39 -3.93 25.96
C THR A 2 1.40 -4.88 26.60
N TYR A 3 1.58 -6.06 25.98
CA TYR A 3 2.58 -7.05 26.43
C TYR A 3 3.83 -6.91 25.58
N ILE A 4 4.98 -6.76 26.24
CA ILE A 4 6.28 -6.58 25.58
C ILE A 4 7.23 -7.68 26.06
N GLN A 5 7.86 -8.37 25.11
CA GLN A 5 8.97 -9.28 25.36
C GLN A 5 10.27 -8.62 24.90
N VAL A 6 11.23 -8.56 25.81
CA VAL A 6 12.57 -8.04 25.50
C VAL A 6 13.55 -9.21 25.53
N HIS A 7 14.13 -9.51 24.38
CA HIS A 7 15.17 -10.53 24.26
C HIS A 7 16.54 -9.86 24.45
N ARG A 8 17.20 -10.16 25.56
CA ARG A 8 18.47 -9.52 25.92
C ARG A 8 19.58 -10.56 26.01
N LEU A 9 20.69 -10.30 25.31
CA LEU A 9 21.91 -11.11 25.47
C LEU A 9 22.60 -10.75 26.79
N ASN A 10 22.67 -11.71 27.70
CA ASN A 10 23.26 -11.54 29.03
C ASN A 10 24.23 -12.69 29.29
N GLY A 11 25.51 -12.38 29.49
CA GLY A 11 26.53 -13.40 29.79
C GLY A 11 26.76 -14.45 28.70
N GLY A 12 26.35 -14.19 27.45
CA GLY A 12 26.47 -15.12 26.31
C GLY A 12 25.22 -15.95 26.03
N GLU A 13 24.18 -15.80 26.84
CA GLU A 13 22.88 -16.47 26.66
C GLU A 13 21.78 -15.40 26.59
N TYR A 14 20.68 -15.71 25.89
CA TYR A 14 19.53 -14.83 25.81
C TYR A 14 18.57 -15.04 26.97
N ASP A 15 18.21 -13.93 27.62
CA ASP A 15 17.10 -13.84 28.54
C ASP A 15 15.88 -13.22 27.84
N ILE A 16 14.67 -13.66 28.20
CA ILE A 16 13.41 -13.05 27.77
C ILE A 16 12.80 -12.36 28.98
N GLU A 17 12.79 -11.05 28.98
CA GLU A 17 12.13 -10.22 29.99
C GLU A 17 10.69 -9.96 29.53
N ASN A 18 9.71 -10.22 30.40
CA ASN A 18 8.29 -10.08 30.10
C ASN A 18 7.71 -8.89 30.86
N HIS A 19 7.18 -7.93 30.12
CA HIS A 19 6.62 -6.68 30.67
C HIS A 19 5.18 -6.51 30.22
N LEU A 20 4.32 -6.03 31.11
CA LEU A 20 2.92 -5.71 30.82
C LEU A 20 2.65 -4.24 31.19
N TYR A 21 2.01 -3.50 30.29
CA TYR A 21 1.71 -2.09 30.46
C TYR A 21 0.20 -1.82 30.32
N ASP A 22 -0.32 -0.99 31.22
CA ASP A 22 -1.60 -0.31 31.14
C ASP A 22 -1.38 1.13 31.57
N SER A 23 -1.09 2.05 30.68
CA SER A 23 -0.55 3.39 30.98
C SER A 23 0.84 3.39 31.67
N GLU A 24 1.02 2.55 32.69
CA GLU A 24 2.27 2.25 33.39
C GLU A 24 2.53 0.76 33.41
N GLU A 25 3.73 0.36 33.79
CA GLU A 25 4.06 -1.05 33.95
C GLU A 25 3.28 -1.67 35.10
N VAL A 26 2.60 -2.79 34.83
CA VAL A 26 1.80 -3.53 35.81
C VAL A 26 2.33 -4.94 35.98
N PRO A 27 2.24 -5.53 37.20
CA PRO A 27 2.65 -6.91 37.41
C PRO A 27 1.89 -7.90 36.50
N LEU A 28 2.59 -8.85 35.91
CA LEU A 28 1.97 -9.93 35.08
C LEU A 28 0.87 -10.67 35.83
N THR A 29 1.09 -10.91 37.14
CA THR A 29 0.11 -11.60 38.00
C THR A 29 -1.18 -10.83 38.23
N SER A 30 -1.24 -9.56 37.90
CA SER A 30 -2.47 -8.72 38.10
C SER A 30 -3.50 -8.90 36.98
N VAL A 31 -3.14 -9.54 35.87
CA VAL A 31 -4.02 -9.66 34.69
C VAL A 31 -4.26 -11.12 34.35
N LYS A 32 -5.54 -11.48 34.24
CA LYS A 32 -5.96 -12.85 33.92
C LYS A 32 -5.37 -13.30 32.58
N GLY A 33 -4.70 -14.47 32.62
CA GLY A 33 -4.02 -15.07 31.47
C GLY A 33 -2.52 -14.81 31.41
N PHE A 34 -2.00 -13.92 32.27
CA PHE A 34 -0.57 -13.64 32.38
C PHE A 34 0.05 -14.12 33.69
N GLU A 35 -0.76 -14.65 34.61
CA GLU A 35 -0.35 -15.03 35.98
C GLU A 35 0.75 -16.11 35.99
N THR A 36 0.79 -16.95 34.96
CA THR A 36 1.77 -18.06 34.86
C THR A 36 3.04 -17.69 34.11
N ILE A 37 3.10 -16.47 33.54
CA ILE A 37 4.26 -16.02 32.79
C ILE A 37 5.31 -15.49 33.76
N PRO A 38 6.51 -16.08 33.83
CA PRO A 38 7.58 -15.56 34.68
C PRO A 38 8.06 -14.20 34.14
N PRO A 39 8.47 -13.26 35.03
CA PRO A 39 9.01 -11.96 34.61
C PRO A 39 10.26 -12.10 33.74
N VAL A 40 11.09 -13.10 33.99
CA VAL A 40 12.30 -13.42 33.21
C VAL A 40 12.36 -14.92 32.93
N VAL A 41 12.67 -15.26 31.69
CA VAL A 41 12.95 -16.62 31.24
C VAL A 41 14.39 -16.69 30.77
N HIS A 42 15.20 -17.50 31.43
CA HIS A 42 16.56 -17.82 30.98
C HIS A 42 16.51 -18.91 29.93
N THR A 43 16.83 -18.57 28.67
CA THR A 43 16.68 -19.53 27.58
C THR A 43 17.79 -20.56 27.50
N GLY A 44 18.96 -20.27 28.06
CA GLY A 44 20.17 -21.11 27.93
C GLY A 44 20.65 -21.20 26.47
N SER A 45 20.26 -20.27 25.60
CA SER A 45 20.60 -20.23 24.18
C SER A 45 21.47 -19.02 23.89
N ASP A 46 22.50 -19.22 23.10
CA ASP A 46 23.36 -18.16 22.57
C ASP A 46 22.69 -17.37 21.41
N ARG A 47 21.47 -17.76 21.04
CA ARG A 47 20.69 -17.15 19.97
C ARG A 47 19.28 -16.76 20.43
N PRO A 48 18.71 -15.67 19.85
CA PRO A 48 17.35 -15.26 20.16
C PRO A 48 16.34 -16.34 19.73
N GLN A 49 15.22 -16.44 20.44
CA GLN A 49 14.14 -17.39 20.12
C GLN A 49 13.11 -16.78 19.17
N PHE A 50 13.54 -15.92 18.29
CA PHE A 50 12.75 -15.35 17.20
C PHE A 50 13.61 -15.17 15.97
N VAL A 51 12.96 -15.05 14.82
CA VAL A 51 13.61 -14.80 13.54
C VAL A 51 12.95 -13.56 12.92
N ILE A 52 13.75 -12.69 12.32
CA ILE A 52 13.27 -11.54 11.56
C ILE A 52 13.34 -11.89 10.09
N ASP A 53 12.18 -12.02 9.45
CA ASP A 53 12.08 -12.07 8.00
C ASP A 53 11.96 -10.64 7.45
N ARG A 54 12.68 -10.37 6.35
CA ARG A 54 12.67 -9.07 5.68
C ARG A 54 12.85 -9.23 4.18
N LEU A 55 12.28 -8.29 3.43
CA LEU A 55 12.52 -8.21 2.00
C LEU A 55 14.00 -7.89 1.72
N ASN A 56 14.54 -8.46 0.64
CA ASN A 56 15.90 -8.18 0.18
C ASN A 56 15.95 -6.80 -0.51
N ILE A 57 15.69 -5.76 0.28
CA ILE A 57 15.72 -4.34 -0.11
C ILE A 57 16.59 -3.64 0.92
N ALA A 58 17.59 -2.89 0.44
CA ALA A 58 18.46 -2.14 1.34
C ALA A 58 17.65 -1.09 2.11
N ASN A 59 17.85 -1.04 3.44
CA ASN A 59 17.32 0.05 4.25
C ASN A 59 18.28 1.25 4.15
N SER A 60 17.75 2.45 3.96
CA SER A 60 18.54 3.67 3.94
C SER A 60 19.03 4.09 5.34
N ASP A 61 18.40 3.58 6.40
CA ASP A 61 18.86 3.75 7.77
C ASP A 61 19.73 2.56 8.19
N GLU A 62 21.04 2.77 8.22
CA GLU A 62 22.03 1.74 8.55
C GLU A 62 21.89 1.21 9.99
N ASN A 63 21.30 1.97 10.89
CA ASN A 63 21.09 1.58 12.28
C ASN A 63 19.78 0.83 12.52
N ASN A 64 18.93 0.72 11.51
CA ASN A 64 17.64 0.04 11.61
C ASN A 64 17.73 -1.37 11.02
N PRO A 65 17.68 -2.43 11.84
CA PRO A 65 17.76 -3.82 11.38
C PRO A 65 16.50 -4.30 10.67
N LEU A 66 15.42 -3.52 10.72
CA LEU A 66 14.14 -3.90 10.12
C LEU A 66 14.17 -3.75 8.60
N GLY A 67 13.36 -4.55 7.93
CA GLY A 67 13.14 -4.42 6.50
C GLY A 67 12.31 -3.18 6.15
N VAL A 68 12.30 -2.85 4.88
CA VAL A 68 11.46 -1.79 4.31
C VAL A 68 10.40 -2.39 3.41
N ALA A 69 9.27 -1.70 3.27
CA ALA A 69 8.20 -2.13 2.38
C ALA A 69 8.65 -2.12 0.92
N VAL A 70 8.08 -2.97 0.08
CA VAL A 70 8.38 -3.06 -1.36
C VAL A 70 8.21 -1.72 -2.08
N PHE A 71 7.31 -0.87 -1.59
CA PHE A 71 7.02 0.46 -2.12
C PHE A 71 7.75 1.60 -1.41
N ALA A 72 8.65 1.32 -0.45
CA ALA A 72 9.27 2.36 0.37
C ALA A 72 9.99 3.44 -0.46
N TYR A 73 10.62 3.04 -1.57
CA TYR A 73 11.31 3.96 -2.48
C TYR A 73 10.43 4.43 -3.66
N ALA A 74 9.13 4.16 -3.61
CA ALA A 74 8.15 4.53 -4.64
C ALA A 74 7.01 5.39 -4.09
N ILE A 75 7.17 6.01 -2.91
CA ILE A 75 6.13 6.83 -2.26
C ILE A 75 5.70 7.99 -3.15
N ASP A 76 6.64 8.67 -3.81
CA ASP A 76 6.32 9.80 -4.71
C ASP A 76 5.55 9.33 -5.95
N GLN A 77 5.85 8.12 -6.45
CA GLN A 77 5.11 7.53 -7.57
C GLN A 77 3.70 7.11 -7.16
N LEU A 78 3.52 6.56 -5.95
CA LEU A 78 2.19 6.28 -5.39
C LEU A 78 1.36 7.55 -5.29
N LYS A 79 1.94 8.63 -4.77
CA LYS A 79 1.28 9.94 -4.70
C LYS A 79 0.92 10.48 -6.10
N SER A 80 1.78 10.26 -7.09
CA SER A 80 1.50 10.69 -8.47
C SER A 80 0.33 9.93 -9.08
N VAL A 81 0.22 8.62 -8.82
CA VAL A 81 -0.92 7.80 -9.24
C VAL A 81 -2.21 8.31 -8.60
N ASP A 82 -2.19 8.59 -7.30
CA ASP A 82 -3.33 9.10 -6.54
C ASP A 82 -3.84 10.44 -7.11
N ILE A 83 -2.94 11.41 -7.31
CA ILE A 83 -3.27 12.71 -7.93
C ILE A 83 -3.82 12.56 -9.36
N THR A 84 -3.26 11.62 -10.14
CA THR A 84 -3.73 11.38 -11.50
C THR A 84 -5.13 10.78 -11.49
N TYR A 85 -5.41 9.86 -10.57
CA TYR A 85 -6.74 9.27 -10.38
C TYR A 85 -7.77 10.31 -9.95
N ASP A 86 -7.45 11.15 -8.97
CA ASP A 86 -8.32 12.24 -8.53
C ASP A 86 -8.62 13.21 -9.69
N SER A 87 -7.61 13.53 -10.49
CA SER A 87 -7.78 14.39 -11.68
C SER A 87 -8.69 13.76 -12.72
N TYR A 88 -8.57 12.44 -12.92
CA TYR A 88 -9.46 11.68 -13.80
C TYR A 88 -10.91 11.68 -13.31
N VAL A 89 -11.14 11.47 -12.02
CA VAL A 89 -12.48 11.57 -11.42
C VAL A 89 -13.05 12.98 -11.59
N ASN A 90 -12.24 14.01 -11.34
CA ASN A 90 -12.63 15.41 -11.50
C ASN A 90 -12.99 15.75 -12.95
N GLU A 91 -12.37 15.12 -13.94
CA GLU A 91 -12.73 15.30 -15.36
C GLU A 91 -14.21 14.98 -15.60
N PHE A 92 -14.72 13.89 -15.00
CA PHE A 92 -16.15 13.56 -15.10
C PHE A 92 -17.04 14.50 -14.29
N VAL A 93 -16.58 14.97 -13.14
CA VAL A 93 -17.34 15.91 -12.32
C VAL A 93 -17.45 17.27 -12.97
N LEU A 94 -16.35 17.76 -13.55
CA LEU A 94 -16.27 19.08 -14.16
C LEU A 94 -16.72 19.08 -15.63
N GLY A 95 -16.52 17.97 -16.34
CA GLY A 95 -16.89 17.80 -17.76
C GLY A 95 -18.39 17.59 -18.02
N LYS A 96 -19.24 17.78 -17.00
CA LYS A 96 -20.69 17.74 -17.19
C LYS A 96 -21.10 18.84 -18.17
N LYS A 97 -21.94 18.47 -19.14
CA LYS A 97 -22.53 19.47 -20.06
C LYS A 97 -23.19 20.62 -19.29
N ARG A 98 -22.88 21.81 -19.66
CA ARG A 98 -23.42 23.03 -19.04
C ARG A 98 -24.02 23.92 -20.12
N ILE A 99 -25.18 24.46 -19.82
CA ILE A 99 -25.86 25.40 -20.68
C ILE A 99 -25.86 26.71 -19.92
N VAL A 100 -25.23 27.71 -20.51
CA VAL A 100 -25.23 29.11 -20.01
C VAL A 100 -26.43 29.83 -20.61
N VAL A 101 -27.27 30.37 -19.76
CA VAL A 101 -28.47 31.13 -20.18
C VAL A 101 -28.39 32.54 -19.68
N GLN A 102 -28.90 33.49 -20.49
CA GLN A 102 -29.05 34.86 -20.05
C GLN A 102 -30.26 35.00 -19.11
N PRO A 103 -30.26 36.00 -18.18
CA PRO A 103 -31.35 36.21 -17.24
C PRO A 103 -32.72 36.37 -17.91
N GLU A 104 -32.76 36.93 -19.12
CA GLU A 104 -33.97 37.10 -19.89
C GLU A 104 -34.64 35.78 -20.27
N ALA A 105 -33.83 34.74 -20.55
CA ALA A 105 -34.32 33.42 -20.89
C ALA A 105 -34.93 32.67 -19.68
N THR A 106 -34.67 33.15 -18.46
CA THR A 106 -35.23 32.55 -17.23
C THR A 106 -36.52 33.25 -16.78
N LYS A 107 -37.00 34.28 -17.52
CA LYS A 107 -38.24 34.93 -17.18
C LYS A 107 -39.43 34.02 -17.40
N SER A 108 -40.39 34.12 -16.50
CA SER A 108 -41.63 33.34 -16.54
C SER A 108 -42.49 33.78 -17.74
N ILE A 109 -42.92 32.80 -18.52
CA ILE A 109 -43.99 33.03 -19.54
C ILE A 109 -45.24 32.38 -18.96
N ASP A 110 -46.30 33.13 -18.83
CA ASP A 110 -47.60 32.71 -18.23
C ASP A 110 -47.46 32.04 -16.83
N GLY A 111 -46.55 32.57 -16.01
CA GLY A 111 -46.34 32.06 -14.64
C GLY A 111 -45.52 30.77 -14.58
N ARG A 112 -45.05 30.24 -15.69
CA ARG A 112 -44.18 29.04 -15.70
C ARG A 112 -42.74 29.43 -15.99
N PRO A 113 -41.77 28.97 -15.18
CA PRO A 113 -40.38 29.23 -15.48
C PRO A 113 -39.99 28.46 -16.75
N VAL A 114 -39.32 29.15 -17.67
CA VAL A 114 -38.85 28.58 -18.94
C VAL A 114 -37.70 27.60 -18.68
N PHE A 115 -36.90 27.86 -17.63
CA PHE A 115 -35.84 26.94 -17.16
C PHE A 115 -35.93 26.75 -15.67
N ASP A 116 -35.83 25.51 -15.22
CA ASP A 116 -35.79 25.19 -13.77
C ASP A 116 -34.39 25.53 -13.22
N LYS A 117 -34.34 26.49 -12.29
CA LYS A 117 -33.10 26.89 -11.60
C LYS A 117 -32.49 25.78 -10.73
N ARG A 118 -33.23 24.69 -10.47
CA ARG A 118 -32.78 23.54 -9.72
C ARG A 118 -32.00 22.54 -10.58
N GLU A 119 -32.14 22.64 -11.91
CA GLU A 119 -31.36 21.82 -12.84
C GLU A 119 -29.91 22.25 -12.83
N THR A 120 -29.01 21.38 -12.45
CA THR A 120 -27.55 21.63 -12.33
C THR A 120 -26.86 21.85 -13.68
N VAL A 121 -27.57 21.66 -14.78
CA VAL A 121 -27.10 21.84 -16.17
C VAL A 121 -27.15 23.29 -16.60
N TYR A 122 -28.02 24.12 -15.99
CA TYR A 122 -28.20 25.52 -16.40
C TYR A 122 -27.49 26.46 -15.44
N TYR A 123 -26.72 27.39 -16.02
CA TYR A 123 -26.08 28.47 -15.29
C TYR A 123 -26.59 29.82 -15.81
N VAL A 124 -27.14 30.61 -14.92
CA VAL A 124 -27.60 31.96 -15.22
C VAL A 124 -26.45 32.93 -15.02
N LEU A 125 -26.06 33.67 -16.06
CA LEU A 125 -25.06 34.72 -15.90
C LEU A 125 -25.67 35.91 -15.14
N PRO A 126 -24.97 36.48 -14.16
CA PRO A 126 -25.41 37.70 -13.48
C PRO A 126 -25.12 38.89 -14.39
N GLU A 127 -26.11 39.36 -15.12
CA GLU A 127 -26.10 40.53 -16.03
C GLU A 127 -25.33 40.38 -17.34
N ASP A 128 -25.90 41.03 -18.38
CA ASP A 128 -25.35 41.11 -19.72
C ASP A 128 -24.06 41.95 -19.72
N ARG A 129 -22.92 41.31 -19.81
CA ARG A 129 -21.67 42.01 -20.13
C ARG A 129 -21.27 41.78 -21.58
N GLY A 130 -22.04 42.40 -22.46
CA GLY A 130 -21.54 42.74 -23.78
C GLY A 130 -21.73 41.68 -24.87
N GLY A 131 -22.80 41.85 -25.55
CA GLY A 131 -22.78 41.92 -26.99
C GLY A 131 -22.45 40.68 -27.76
N ASN A 132 -23.36 39.79 -27.90
CA ASN A 132 -23.61 39.07 -29.15
C ASN A 132 -24.96 38.34 -29.18
N GLY A 133 -25.95 38.78 -28.45
CA GLY A 133 -27.35 38.35 -28.66
C GLY A 133 -27.68 36.86 -28.50
N ASN A 134 -26.73 36.02 -28.11
CA ASN A 134 -26.96 34.61 -27.88
C ASN A 134 -27.54 34.38 -26.48
N ILE A 135 -28.83 34.22 -26.42
CA ILE A 135 -29.61 33.97 -25.20
C ILE A 135 -29.21 32.63 -24.55
N LEU A 136 -28.60 31.74 -25.33
CA LEU A 136 -28.27 30.39 -24.90
C LEU A 136 -26.92 29.96 -25.49
N GLN A 137 -25.96 29.67 -24.64
CA GLN A 137 -24.64 29.14 -25.01
C GLN A 137 -24.45 27.77 -24.44
N GLN A 138 -24.35 26.78 -25.29
CA GLN A 138 -23.95 25.42 -24.87
C GLN A 138 -22.42 25.37 -24.76
N VAL A 139 -21.93 25.00 -23.60
CA VAL A 139 -20.53 24.68 -23.37
C VAL A 139 -20.38 23.17 -23.41
N ASP A 140 -19.84 22.66 -24.51
CA ASP A 140 -19.53 21.23 -24.66
C ASP A 140 -18.06 21.03 -24.35
N MET A 141 -17.78 20.34 -23.24
CA MET A 141 -16.44 19.90 -22.86
C MET A 141 -16.31 18.44 -23.23
N SER A 142 -15.47 18.14 -24.21
CA SER A 142 -15.09 16.74 -24.48
C SER A 142 -14.29 16.18 -23.34
N LEU A 143 -14.62 14.97 -22.86
CA LEU A 143 -13.89 14.30 -21.81
C LEU A 143 -12.56 13.76 -22.35
N ARG A 144 -11.46 14.07 -21.68
CA ARG A 144 -10.09 13.65 -22.03
C ARG A 144 -9.75 12.27 -21.47
N THR A 145 -10.64 11.31 -21.61
CA THR A 145 -10.51 9.99 -21.00
C THR A 145 -9.33 9.18 -21.55
N ALA A 146 -9.02 9.33 -22.84
CA ALA A 146 -7.91 8.61 -23.46
C ALA A 146 -6.55 9.11 -22.95
N GLU A 147 -6.39 10.41 -22.83
CA GLU A 147 -5.18 11.06 -22.33
C GLU A 147 -4.95 10.71 -20.86
N PHE A 148 -6.00 10.71 -20.05
CA PHE A 148 -5.92 10.29 -18.64
C PHE A 148 -5.56 8.82 -18.50
N ASN A 149 -6.14 7.92 -19.31
CA ASN A 149 -5.79 6.50 -19.30
C ASN A 149 -4.33 6.28 -19.67
N THR A 150 -3.81 6.99 -20.68
CA THR A 150 -2.41 6.92 -21.07
C THR A 150 -1.51 7.42 -19.94
N GLY A 151 -1.79 8.59 -19.38
CA GLY A 151 -1.01 9.16 -18.27
C GLY A 151 -1.02 8.28 -17.03
N MET A 152 -2.17 7.70 -16.69
CA MET A 152 -2.27 6.75 -15.55
C MET A 152 -1.47 5.49 -15.81
N GLN A 153 -1.52 4.92 -17.02
CA GLN A 153 -0.72 3.75 -17.38
C GLN A 153 0.77 4.04 -17.27
N ASP A 154 1.22 5.21 -17.70
CA ASP A 154 2.62 5.62 -17.58
C ASP A 154 3.04 5.72 -16.10
N MET A 155 2.23 6.32 -15.23
CA MET A 155 2.51 6.41 -13.79
C MET A 155 2.56 5.03 -13.14
N LEU A 156 1.65 4.12 -13.50
CA LEU A 156 1.63 2.74 -13.02
C LEU A 156 2.85 1.94 -13.49
N ASN A 157 3.33 2.15 -14.72
CA ASN A 157 4.54 1.52 -15.23
C ASN A 157 5.78 1.96 -14.45
N VAL A 158 5.89 3.27 -14.16
CA VAL A 158 6.98 3.81 -13.34
C VAL A 158 6.93 3.25 -11.92
N LEU A 159 5.75 3.21 -11.31
CA LEU A 159 5.52 2.62 -9.98
C LEU A 159 5.94 1.14 -9.97
N SER A 160 5.47 0.37 -10.93
CA SER A 160 5.76 -1.06 -11.07
C SER A 160 7.25 -1.33 -11.22
N SER A 161 7.93 -0.54 -12.05
CA SER A 161 9.39 -0.62 -12.24
C SER A 161 10.13 -0.32 -10.94
N LYS A 162 9.73 0.71 -10.19
CA LYS A 162 10.31 1.08 -8.88
C LYS A 162 10.12 -0.01 -7.82
N CYS A 163 8.97 -0.70 -7.82
CA CYS A 163 8.69 -1.81 -6.93
C CYS A 163 9.35 -3.13 -7.37
N GLY A 164 10.02 -3.16 -8.53
CA GLY A 164 10.69 -4.35 -9.05
C GLY A 164 9.76 -5.37 -9.73
N PHE A 165 8.53 -4.99 -10.05
CA PHE A 165 7.59 -5.88 -10.76
C PHE A 165 7.79 -5.88 -12.28
N GLY A 166 8.55 -4.90 -12.80
CA GLY A 166 8.75 -4.70 -14.22
C GLY A 166 7.69 -3.80 -14.86
N GLU A 167 7.96 -3.39 -16.10
CA GLU A 167 7.01 -2.61 -16.87
C GLU A 167 5.79 -3.46 -17.25
N ASN A 168 4.64 -2.83 -17.43
CA ASN A 168 3.40 -3.46 -17.85
C ASN A 168 2.75 -4.47 -16.84
N HIS A 169 3.20 -4.52 -15.60
CA HIS A 169 2.58 -5.38 -14.60
C HIS A 169 1.12 -4.97 -14.31
N TYR A 170 0.84 -3.67 -14.32
CA TYR A 170 -0.51 -3.09 -14.13
C TYR A 170 -1.13 -2.64 -15.47
N LYS A 171 -1.24 -3.52 -16.44
CA LYS A 171 -1.93 -3.21 -17.70
C LYS A 171 -3.45 -3.33 -17.55
N PHE A 172 -4.18 -2.30 -17.97
CA PHE A 172 -5.64 -2.33 -18.05
C PHE A 172 -6.15 -3.00 -19.34
N ASP A 173 -5.36 -2.95 -20.40
CA ASP A 173 -5.73 -3.55 -21.68
C ASP A 173 -4.91 -4.82 -21.93
N GLN A 174 -5.58 -5.97 -21.83
CA GLN A 174 -5.02 -7.26 -22.21
C GLN A 174 -5.33 -7.55 -23.69
N GLY A 175 -5.12 -6.58 -24.55
CA GLY A 175 -5.27 -6.71 -25.98
C GLY A 175 -4.23 -7.64 -26.57
N SER A 176 -4.68 -8.76 -27.11
CA SER A 176 -3.99 -9.85 -27.78
C SER A 176 -3.41 -10.95 -26.88
N ILE A 177 -3.66 -12.17 -27.31
CA ILE A 177 -3.10 -13.40 -26.71
C ILE A 177 -1.58 -13.35 -26.88
N ALA A 178 -0.87 -13.02 -25.80
CA ALA A 178 0.58 -13.04 -25.77
C ALA A 178 1.09 -14.48 -25.92
N THR A 179 2.14 -14.66 -26.68
CA THR A 179 2.83 -15.98 -26.75
C THR A 179 3.46 -16.30 -25.40
N ALA A 180 3.60 -17.59 -25.07
CA ALA A 180 4.24 -18.02 -23.82
C ALA A 180 5.64 -17.38 -23.63
N THR A 181 6.40 -17.21 -24.70
CA THR A 181 7.71 -16.55 -24.69
C THR A 181 7.60 -15.07 -24.32
N GLN A 182 6.57 -14.39 -24.81
CA GLN A 182 6.34 -12.97 -24.47
C GLN A 182 5.96 -12.82 -23.00
N VAL A 183 5.07 -13.68 -22.48
CA VAL A 183 4.68 -13.67 -21.05
C VAL A 183 5.89 -13.92 -20.15
N ILE A 184 6.75 -14.87 -20.49
CA ILE A 184 7.99 -15.14 -19.75
C ILE A 184 8.93 -13.92 -19.79
N SER A 185 9.09 -13.29 -20.96
CA SER A 185 9.93 -12.09 -21.11
C SER A 185 9.41 -10.92 -20.31
N GLU A 186 8.12 -10.62 -20.38
CA GLU A 186 7.47 -9.53 -19.64
C GLU A 186 7.57 -9.72 -18.14
N ASN A 187 7.40 -10.95 -17.64
CA ASN A 187 7.50 -11.25 -16.22
C ASN A 187 8.93 -11.53 -15.72
N SER A 188 9.93 -11.47 -16.57
CA SER A 188 11.32 -11.82 -16.22
C SER A 188 11.88 -10.95 -15.07
N THR A 189 11.53 -9.68 -15.02
CA THR A 189 11.95 -8.75 -13.94
C THR A 189 11.29 -9.11 -12.62
N MET A 190 10.00 -9.40 -12.63
CA MET A 190 9.27 -9.85 -11.45
C MET A 190 9.84 -11.17 -10.91
N PHE A 191 10.10 -12.15 -11.76
CA PHE A 191 10.73 -13.41 -11.34
C PHE A 191 12.10 -13.21 -10.71
N ARG A 192 12.94 -12.32 -11.27
CA ARG A 192 14.23 -11.99 -10.66
C ARG A 192 14.07 -11.33 -9.30
N THR A 193 13.09 -10.45 -9.14
CA THR A 193 12.78 -9.80 -7.86
C THR A 193 12.31 -10.82 -6.83
N ILE A 194 11.40 -11.73 -7.21
CA ILE A 194 10.95 -12.84 -6.35
C ILE A 194 12.14 -13.69 -5.90
N LYS A 195 12.98 -14.15 -6.83
CA LYS A 195 14.17 -14.94 -6.51
C LYS A 195 15.13 -14.22 -5.56
N LYS A 196 15.27 -12.91 -5.72
CA LYS A 196 16.07 -12.10 -4.81
C LYS A 196 15.51 -12.09 -3.38
N HIS A 197 14.19 -12.08 -3.23
CA HIS A 197 13.54 -12.13 -1.91
C HIS A 197 13.54 -13.54 -1.32
N GLU A 198 13.38 -14.57 -2.14
CA GLU A 198 13.41 -15.99 -1.71
C GLU A 198 14.69 -16.33 -0.94
N ILE A 199 15.83 -15.77 -1.32
CA ILE A 199 17.12 -16.03 -0.65
C ILE A 199 17.05 -15.67 0.85
N LEU A 200 16.49 -14.53 1.20
CA LEU A 200 16.36 -14.13 2.62
C LEU A 200 15.26 -14.92 3.33
N LEU A 201 14.18 -15.23 2.63
CA LEU A 201 13.10 -16.07 3.16
C LEU A 201 13.62 -17.48 3.50
N GLU A 202 14.41 -18.11 2.61
CA GLU A 202 15.05 -19.42 2.88
C GLU A 202 15.94 -19.37 4.13
N GLN A 203 16.73 -18.30 4.27
CA GLN A 203 17.55 -18.09 5.46
C GLN A 203 16.69 -17.97 6.72
N ALA A 204 15.62 -17.16 6.68
CA ALA A 204 14.72 -16.96 7.79
C ALA A 204 14.01 -18.27 8.19
N ILE A 205 13.51 -19.03 7.21
CA ILE A 205 12.88 -20.36 7.47
C ILE A 205 13.89 -21.32 8.06
N THR A 206 15.10 -21.38 7.52
CA THR A 206 16.16 -22.25 8.04
C THR A 206 16.49 -21.93 9.50
N GLU A 207 16.66 -20.65 9.85
CA GLU A 207 16.90 -20.23 11.23
C GLU A 207 15.68 -20.49 12.14
N LEU A 208 14.47 -20.32 11.62
CA LEU A 208 13.25 -20.67 12.35
C LEU A 208 13.20 -22.17 12.68
N CYS A 209 13.47 -23.04 11.70
CA CYS A 209 13.53 -24.49 11.92
C CYS A 209 14.59 -24.86 12.96
N ARG A 210 15.79 -24.29 12.85
CA ARG A 210 16.86 -24.51 13.84
C ARG A 210 16.45 -24.04 15.23
N THR A 211 15.79 -22.89 15.33
CA THR A 211 15.29 -22.36 16.61
C THR A 211 14.27 -23.31 17.24
N LEU A 212 13.31 -23.80 16.44
CA LEU A 212 12.30 -24.77 16.90
C LEU A 212 12.93 -26.09 17.35
N LEU A 213 13.92 -26.60 16.63
CA LEU A 213 14.62 -27.81 17.01
C LEU A 213 15.40 -27.65 18.34
N ARG A 214 16.07 -26.51 18.52
CA ARG A 214 16.75 -26.17 19.80
C ARG A 214 15.75 -26.08 20.95
N MET A 215 14.61 -25.41 20.73
CA MET A 215 13.55 -25.37 21.75
C MET A 215 13.00 -26.75 22.07
N GLY A 216 12.79 -27.63 21.09
CA GLY A 216 12.39 -29.01 21.27
C GLY A 216 13.41 -29.81 22.11
N ASN A 217 14.69 -29.67 21.80
CA ASN A 217 15.76 -30.31 22.56
C ASN A 217 15.85 -29.76 23.99
N ARG A 218 15.73 -28.42 24.16
CA ARG A 218 15.89 -27.77 25.46
C ARG A 218 14.74 -28.04 26.42
N TYR A 219 13.50 -27.95 25.92
CA TYR A 219 12.30 -27.99 26.78
C TYR A 219 11.58 -29.34 26.76
N MET A 220 11.82 -30.19 25.73
CA MET A 220 11.14 -31.49 25.56
C MET A 220 12.10 -32.67 25.55
N GLU A 221 13.42 -32.41 25.68
CA GLU A 221 14.47 -33.46 25.61
C GLU A 221 14.35 -34.34 24.34
N ALA A 222 13.96 -33.73 23.20
CA ALA A 222 13.56 -34.46 22.00
C ALA A 222 14.71 -35.13 21.26
N GLY A 223 15.97 -34.78 21.53
CA GLY A 223 17.16 -35.39 20.92
C GLY A 223 17.25 -35.21 19.42
N LEU A 224 16.75 -34.10 18.89
CA LEU A 224 16.68 -33.81 17.46
C LEU A 224 18.00 -33.26 16.92
N ASN A 225 18.29 -33.54 15.65
CA ASN A 225 19.43 -32.90 14.97
C ASN A 225 19.09 -31.44 14.67
N GLU A 226 19.92 -30.51 15.13
CA GLU A 226 19.74 -29.04 14.94
C GLU A 226 20.31 -28.52 13.64
N GLU A 227 21.11 -29.31 12.93
CA GLU A 227 21.65 -28.95 11.64
C GLU A 227 20.65 -29.26 10.53
N VAL A 228 19.84 -28.26 10.17
CA VAL A 228 18.91 -28.34 9.05
C VAL A 228 19.42 -27.45 7.93
N GLN A 229 19.47 -28.00 6.72
CA GLN A 229 19.57 -27.28 5.46
C GLN A 229 18.25 -27.51 4.70
N ILE A 230 17.62 -26.43 4.29
CA ILE A 230 16.40 -26.43 3.45
C ILE A 230 16.82 -26.22 2.00
#